data_2530cdc0e82f91209f50af41e18f8462
#
_entry.id   2530cdc0e82f91209f50af41e18f8462
#
_cell.length_a   1.000
_cell.length_b   1.000
_cell.length_c   1.000
_cell.angle_alpha   90.00
_cell.angle_beta   90.00
_cell.angle_gamma   90.00
#
_symmetry.space_group_name_H-M   'P 1'
#
loop_
_entity.id
_entity.type
_entity.pdbx_description
1 polymer ?
#
loop_
_entity_poly.entity_id
_entity_poly.type
_entity_poly.pdbx_seq_one_letter_code
_entity_poly.pdbx_strand_id
1 'polypeptide(L)'
;GLTRDGIGSGWVEHPDRPGGLLGILTDGDLRRALQEHGAETWTHLTAKDLMTADPITVEADVLVVKALEQMERNRRKPISVLPVVNQENQLMGLLRLHDLVQAGLA
;
A
#
# COMPACT_ATOMS: atom_id res chain seq x y z
N GLY A 1 14.44 -1.91 -0.27
CA GLY A 1 13.98 -3.21 0.17
C GLY A 1 12.49 -3.25 0.45
N LEU A 2 11.99 -4.40 0.83
CA LEU A 2 10.59 -4.61 1.22
C LEU A 2 10.48 -4.61 2.73
N THR A 3 9.59 -3.77 3.25
CA THR A 3 9.23 -3.77 4.66
C THR A 3 7.79 -4.25 4.79
N ARG A 4 7.53 -5.12 5.76
CA ARG A 4 6.22 -5.77 5.90
C ARG A 4 5.70 -5.61 7.32
N ASP A 5 4.43 -5.20 7.46
CA ASP A 5 3.76 -5.23 8.74
C ASP A 5 3.24 -6.63 9.05
N GLY A 6 2.66 -6.84 10.23
CA GLY A 6 2.20 -8.15 10.68
C GLY A 6 0.87 -8.60 10.09
N ILE A 7 0.23 -7.85 9.19
CA ILE A 7 -1.13 -8.14 8.72
C ILE A 7 -1.24 -8.18 7.19
N GLY A 8 -0.19 -8.60 6.51
CA GLY A 8 -0.28 -8.89 5.08
C GLY A 8 -0.14 -7.71 4.14
N SER A 9 0.30 -6.58 4.65
CA SER A 9 0.63 -5.41 3.83
C SER A 9 2.10 -5.08 4.00
N GLY A 10 2.73 -4.64 2.92
CA GLY A 10 4.11 -4.20 2.94
C GLY A 10 4.29 -2.98 2.07
N TRP A 11 5.49 -2.42 2.10
CA TRP A 11 5.83 -1.30 1.27
C TRP A 11 7.23 -1.47 0.71
N VAL A 12 7.46 -0.85 -0.45
CA VAL A 12 8.74 -0.94 -1.14
C VAL A 12 9.44 0.41 -1.01
N GLU A 13 10.65 0.38 -0.46
CA GLU A 13 11.44 1.57 -0.23
C GLU A 13 12.06 2.08 -1.53
N HIS A 14 12.09 3.41 -1.67
CA HIS A 14 12.74 4.06 -2.80
C HIS A 14 14.26 3.84 -2.68
N PRO A 15 14.93 3.38 -3.76
CA PRO A 15 16.35 3.05 -3.69
C PRO A 15 17.26 4.25 -3.39
N ASP A 16 16.83 5.45 -3.76
CA ASP A 16 17.63 6.66 -3.63
C ASP A 16 17.23 7.56 -2.46
N ARG A 17 16.17 7.20 -1.73
CA ARG A 17 15.63 8.01 -0.64
C ARG A 17 15.34 7.14 0.56
N PRO A 18 16.22 7.13 1.57
CA PRO A 18 15.98 6.35 2.80
C PRO A 18 14.64 6.71 3.43
N GLY A 19 13.82 5.69 3.70
CA GLY A 19 12.47 5.89 4.20
C GLY A 19 11.45 6.33 3.17
N GLY A 20 11.89 6.66 1.94
CA GLY A 20 11.00 7.10 0.87
C GLY A 20 10.16 5.97 0.31
N LEU A 21 8.93 6.31 -0.08
CA LEU A 21 7.97 5.33 -0.57
C LEU A 21 8.05 5.19 -2.10
N LEU A 22 8.34 3.99 -2.58
CA LEU A 22 8.30 3.66 -4.00
C LEU A 22 6.95 3.05 -4.39
N GLY A 23 6.44 2.15 -3.56
CA GLY A 23 5.17 1.49 -3.82
C GLY A 23 4.68 0.70 -2.63
N ILE A 24 3.50 0.14 -2.74
CA ILE A 24 2.92 -0.72 -1.71
C ILE A 24 2.61 -2.09 -2.29
N LEU A 25 2.65 -3.10 -1.42
CA LEU A 25 2.37 -4.48 -1.77
C LEU A 25 1.35 -5.03 -0.79
N THR A 26 0.18 -5.40 -1.29
CA THR A 26 -0.92 -5.90 -0.49
C THR A 26 -1.18 -7.37 -0.78
N ASP A 27 -1.97 -8.03 0.08
CA ASP A 27 -2.41 -9.40 -0.19
C ASP A 27 -3.17 -9.50 -1.50
N GLY A 28 -3.92 -8.46 -1.87
CA GLY A 28 -4.60 -8.40 -3.17
C GLY A 28 -3.63 -8.42 -4.34
N ASP A 29 -2.51 -7.72 -4.22
CA ASP A 29 -1.46 -7.72 -5.24
C ASP A 29 -0.86 -9.13 -5.39
N LEU A 30 -0.59 -9.81 -4.27
CA LEU A 30 -0.06 -11.17 -4.30
C LEU A 30 -1.06 -12.14 -4.93
N ARG A 31 -2.34 -12.02 -4.58
CA ARG A 31 -3.38 -12.88 -5.12
C ARG A 31 -3.51 -12.73 -6.63
N ARG A 32 -3.51 -11.49 -7.12
CA ARG A 32 -3.55 -11.24 -8.56
C ARG A 32 -2.35 -11.82 -9.27
N ALA A 33 -1.18 -11.68 -8.68
CA ALA A 33 0.04 -12.23 -9.25
C ALA A 33 0.00 -13.75 -9.34
N LEU A 34 -0.55 -14.42 -8.33
CA LEU A 34 -0.73 -15.87 -8.34
C LEU A 34 -1.65 -16.32 -9.48
N GLN A 35 -2.64 -15.49 -9.82
CA GLN A 35 -3.57 -15.79 -10.89
C GLN A 35 -3.01 -15.52 -12.28
N GLU A 36 -2.13 -14.52 -12.39
CA GLU A 36 -1.61 -14.07 -13.68
C GLU A 36 -0.32 -14.76 -14.11
N HIS A 37 0.43 -15.30 -13.16
CA HIS A 37 1.74 -15.89 -13.44
C HIS A 37 1.78 -17.37 -13.07
N GLY A 38 2.45 -18.18 -13.89
CA GLY A 38 2.69 -19.58 -13.59
C GLY A 38 3.71 -19.76 -12.46
N ALA A 39 3.64 -20.90 -11.81
CA ALA A 39 4.50 -21.19 -10.66
C ALA A 39 6.00 -21.05 -10.96
N GLU A 40 6.41 -21.42 -12.17
CA GLU A 40 7.82 -21.33 -12.59
C GLU A 40 8.34 -19.92 -12.72
N THR A 41 7.47 -18.92 -12.88
CA THR A 41 7.90 -17.52 -12.99
C THR A 41 8.05 -16.86 -11.62
N TRP A 42 7.48 -17.45 -10.57
CA TRP A 42 7.48 -16.88 -9.22
C TRP A 42 8.88 -16.66 -8.66
N THR A 43 9.81 -17.53 -8.99
CA THR A 43 11.19 -17.42 -8.51
C THR A 43 11.94 -16.23 -9.09
N HIS A 44 11.40 -15.62 -10.13
CA HIS A 44 12.03 -14.50 -10.82
C HIS A 44 11.30 -13.16 -10.56
N LEU A 45 10.15 -13.18 -9.89
CA LEU A 45 9.39 -11.97 -9.60
C LEU A 45 9.97 -11.24 -8.39
N THR A 46 10.05 -9.92 -8.50
CA THR A 46 10.49 -9.06 -7.41
C THR A 46 9.29 -8.34 -6.80
N ALA A 47 9.48 -7.77 -5.62
CA ALA A 47 8.44 -6.94 -5.00
C ALA A 47 8.07 -5.77 -5.90
N LYS A 48 9.02 -5.21 -6.63
CA LYS A 48 8.78 -4.11 -7.55
C LYS A 48 7.85 -4.53 -8.70
N ASP A 49 7.95 -5.77 -9.16
CA ASP A 49 7.08 -6.29 -10.22
C ASP A 49 5.64 -6.39 -9.76
N LEU A 50 5.40 -6.65 -8.48
CA LEU A 50 4.08 -6.91 -7.92
C LEU A 50 3.44 -5.69 -7.26
N MET A 51 4.23 -4.69 -6.88
CA MET A 51 3.74 -3.55 -6.12
C MET A 51 2.81 -2.66 -6.92
N THR A 52 1.99 -1.90 -6.21
CA THR A 52 1.31 -0.74 -6.77
C THR A 52 2.29 0.43 -6.71
N ALA A 53 2.75 0.89 -7.86
CA ALA A 53 3.68 2.03 -7.95
C ALA A 53 2.91 3.34 -7.79
N ASP A 54 3.59 4.35 -7.26
CA ASP A 54 3.02 5.68 -7.05
C ASP A 54 1.64 5.61 -6.39
N PRO A 55 1.53 4.98 -5.21
CA PRO A 55 0.23 4.84 -4.56
C PRO A 55 -0.31 6.20 -4.14
N ILE A 56 -1.63 6.29 -4.04
CA ILE A 56 -2.27 7.45 -3.43
C ILE A 56 -1.86 7.49 -1.97
N THR A 57 -1.40 8.65 -1.51
CA THR A 57 -0.92 8.83 -0.14
C THR A 57 -1.66 9.98 0.53
N VAL A 58 -1.60 10.02 1.86
CA VAL A 58 -2.06 11.16 2.65
C VAL A 58 -0.98 11.58 3.63
N GLU A 59 -1.02 12.84 4.05
CA GLU A 59 -0.13 13.34 5.08
C GLU A 59 -0.69 13.00 6.47
N ALA A 60 0.20 12.95 7.47
CA ALA A 60 -0.14 12.48 8.79
C ALA A 60 -1.23 13.30 9.51
N ASP A 61 -1.36 14.57 9.16
CA ASP A 61 -2.33 15.47 9.78
C ASP A 61 -3.69 15.51 9.06
N VAL A 62 -3.87 14.69 8.02
CA VAL A 62 -5.16 14.63 7.33
C VAL A 62 -6.23 14.08 8.26
N LEU A 63 -7.44 14.61 8.15
CA LEU A 63 -8.57 14.08 8.92
C LEU A 63 -8.94 12.68 8.41
N VAL A 64 -9.30 11.78 9.31
CA VAL A 64 -9.66 10.41 8.96
C VAL A 64 -10.79 10.37 7.93
N VAL A 65 -11.79 11.26 8.04
CA VAL A 65 -12.87 11.31 7.06
C VAL A 65 -12.37 11.64 5.66
N LYS A 66 -11.34 12.46 5.56
CA LYS A 66 -10.74 12.78 4.25
C LYS A 66 -9.93 11.61 3.70
N ALA A 67 -9.23 10.89 4.58
CA ALA A 67 -8.53 9.69 4.17
C ALA A 67 -9.52 8.64 3.65
N LEU A 68 -10.63 8.46 4.34
CA LEU A 68 -11.68 7.53 3.93
C LEU A 68 -12.28 7.92 2.58
N GLU A 69 -12.51 9.22 2.34
CA GLU A 69 -12.97 9.70 1.04
C GLU A 69 -11.99 9.35 -0.07
N GLN A 70 -10.69 9.47 0.18
CA GLN A 70 -9.67 9.09 -0.79
C GLN A 70 -9.75 7.61 -1.14
N MET A 71 -9.99 6.76 -0.15
CA MET A 71 -10.14 5.33 -0.37
C MET A 71 -11.36 5.01 -1.21
N GLU A 72 -12.47 5.71 -0.99
CA GLU A 72 -13.73 5.46 -1.66
C GLU A 72 -13.80 6.02 -3.07
N ARG A 73 -13.04 7.06 -3.39
CA ARG A 73 -13.07 7.69 -4.71
C ARG A 73 -12.57 6.80 -5.81
N ASN A 74 -11.65 5.93 -5.52
CA ASN A 74 -11.05 5.08 -6.54
C ASN A 74 -11.89 3.82 -6.75
N ARG A 75 -12.94 3.95 -7.57
CA ARG A 75 -13.89 2.87 -7.79
C ARG A 75 -13.38 1.75 -8.71
N ARG A 76 -12.40 2.06 -9.57
CA ARG A 76 -11.84 1.05 -10.48
C ARG A 76 -10.99 0.03 -9.73
N LYS A 77 -10.31 0.48 -8.72
CA LYS A 77 -9.41 -0.34 -7.92
C LYS A 77 -9.54 0.13 -6.48
N PRO A 78 -10.45 -0.49 -5.71
CA PRO A 78 -10.69 -0.07 -4.33
C PRO A 78 -9.39 -0.01 -3.55
N ILE A 79 -9.20 1.08 -2.83
CA ILE A 79 -8.01 1.28 -1.99
C ILE A 79 -8.32 0.74 -0.61
N SER A 80 -7.63 -0.31 -0.20
CA SER A 80 -7.78 -0.90 1.13
C SER A 80 -6.68 -0.45 2.09
N VAL A 81 -5.57 0.04 1.54
CA VAL A 81 -4.41 0.51 2.29
C VAL A 81 -3.99 1.86 1.75
N LEU A 82 -3.86 2.84 2.65
CA LEU A 82 -3.49 4.19 2.30
C LEU A 82 -2.21 4.56 3.06
N PRO A 83 -1.07 4.71 2.36
CA PRO A 83 0.17 5.11 3.01
C PRO A 83 0.06 6.53 3.57
N VAL A 84 0.59 6.70 4.78
CA VAL A 84 0.71 8.00 5.44
C VAL A 84 2.15 8.45 5.32
N VAL A 85 2.37 9.61 4.72
CA VAL A 85 3.71 10.12 4.46
C VAL A 85 3.89 11.51 5.05
N ASN A 86 5.16 11.90 5.25
CA ASN A 86 5.50 13.27 5.60
C ASN A 86 5.70 14.11 4.33
N GLN A 87 6.10 15.37 4.50
CA GLN A 87 6.28 16.29 3.37
C GLN A 87 7.40 15.88 2.43
N GLU A 88 8.30 15.01 2.88
CA GLU A 88 9.41 14.50 2.08
C GLU A 88 9.10 13.16 1.43
N ASN A 89 7.84 12.76 1.43
CA ASN A 89 7.36 11.48 0.90
C ASN A 89 7.97 10.27 1.61
N GLN A 90 8.35 10.43 2.85
CA GLN A 90 8.82 9.32 3.68
C GLN A 90 7.64 8.67 4.38
N LEU A 91 7.62 7.35 4.38
CA LEU A 91 6.53 6.60 4.98
C LEU A 91 6.54 6.72 6.50
N MET A 92 5.41 7.15 7.07
CA MET A 92 5.20 7.23 8.50
C MET A 92 4.34 6.09 9.03
N GLY A 93 3.47 5.54 8.20
CA GLY A 93 2.60 4.44 8.58
C GLY A 93 1.66 4.06 7.46
N LEU A 94 0.82 3.07 7.71
CA LEU A 94 -0.19 2.61 6.78
C LEU A 94 -1.56 2.72 7.46
N LEU A 95 -2.50 3.34 6.78
CA LEU A 95 -3.89 3.40 7.23
C LEU A 95 -4.67 2.34 6.44
N ARG A 96 -5.22 1.36 7.13
CA ARG A 96 -5.93 0.26 6.50
C ARG A 96 -7.42 0.40 6.69
N LEU A 97 -8.18 0.15 5.62
CA LEU A 97 -9.63 0.17 5.68
C LEU A 97 -10.16 -0.79 6.75
N HIS A 98 -9.53 -1.95 6.90
CA HIS A 98 -9.87 -2.93 7.91
C HIS A 98 -9.84 -2.32 9.33
N ASP A 99 -8.82 -1.52 9.64
CA ASP A 99 -8.71 -0.87 10.95
C ASP A 99 -9.84 0.14 11.16
N LEU A 100 -10.21 0.87 10.12
CA LEU A 100 -11.31 1.84 10.20
C LEU A 100 -12.65 1.14 10.43
N VAL A 101 -12.87 0.01 9.77
CA VAL A 101 -14.07 -0.82 9.96
C VAL A 101 -14.13 -1.34 11.39
N GLN A 102 -13.02 -1.86 11.90
CA GLN A 102 -12.93 -2.37 13.28
C GLN A 102 -13.22 -1.28 14.31
N ALA A 103 -12.83 -0.04 14.02
CA ALA A 103 -13.09 1.10 14.89
C ALA A 103 -14.49 1.68 14.72
N GLY A 104 -15.30 1.16 13.81
CA GLY A 104 -16.65 1.65 13.56
C GLY A 104 -16.71 2.91 12.70
N LEU A 105 -15.64 3.25 11.98
CA LEU A 105 -15.56 4.47 11.18
C LEU A 105 -15.91 4.24 9.70
N ALA A 106 -16.08 3.02 9.30
CA ALA A 106 -16.42 2.69 7.92
C ALA A 106 -17.36 1.48 7.84
#